data_b41634e9eac2a7bd954bc6f8003d6a4b
#
_entry.id   b41634e9eac2a7bd954bc6f8003d6a4b
#
_cell.length_a   1.000
_cell.length_b   1.000
_cell.length_c   1.000
_cell.angle_alpha   90.00
_cell.angle_beta   90.00
_cell.angle_gamma   90.00
#
_symmetry.space_group_name_H-M   'P 1'
#
loop_
_entity.id
_entity.type
_entity.pdbx_description
1 polymer ?
#
loop_
_entity_poly.entity_id
_entity_poly.type
_entity_poly.pdbx_seq_one_letter_code
_entity_poly.pdbx_strand_id
1 'polypeptide(L)'
;SGLLIFIVLTLEFKWYKSFMKPKAALLLIPIFFLTACGSNEAQPIKLNVDSCEFCKMPISDGKFGAEIQTQKGRYYMFDDITCLVNYCEENESTKISSYFVHDFTQNNQLIDATSANYIKGGNISSPMNGNIAAFSDETQARLMAEKLQAEIISEENFIKK
;
A
#
# COMPACT_ATOMS: atom_id res chain seq x y z
N SER A 1 -32.48 -27.24 -16.50
CA SER A 1 -32.48 -26.50 -15.21
C SER A 1 -32.44 -24.98 -15.38
N GLY A 2 -32.18 -24.46 -16.59
CA GLY A 2 -32.16 -23.00 -16.87
C GLY A 2 -33.57 -22.34 -16.98
N LEU A 3 -34.57 -23.12 -17.32
CA LEU A 3 -35.91 -22.61 -17.56
C LEU A 3 -36.67 -22.22 -16.27
N LEU A 4 -36.40 -22.90 -15.16
CA LEU A 4 -37.00 -22.63 -13.84
C LEU A 4 -36.46 -21.32 -13.23
N ILE A 5 -35.18 -20.98 -13.45
CA ILE A 5 -34.56 -19.75 -12.95
C ILE A 5 -35.16 -18.52 -13.68
N PHE A 6 -35.44 -18.63 -14.98
CA PHE A 6 -36.05 -17.56 -15.74
C PHE A 6 -37.50 -17.29 -15.31
N ILE A 7 -38.26 -18.32 -14.94
CA ILE A 7 -39.65 -18.17 -14.49
C ILE A 7 -39.72 -17.51 -13.11
N VAL A 8 -38.81 -17.85 -12.20
CA VAL A 8 -38.76 -17.25 -10.86
C VAL A 8 -38.37 -15.76 -10.96
N LEU A 9 -37.36 -15.40 -11.77
CA LEU A 9 -36.93 -14.02 -11.96
C LEU A 9 -38.02 -13.13 -12.60
N THR A 10 -38.86 -13.69 -13.52
CA THR A 10 -39.94 -12.93 -14.17
C THR A 10 -41.14 -12.73 -13.26
N LEU A 11 -41.40 -13.65 -12.32
CA LEU A 11 -42.49 -13.53 -11.35
C LEU A 11 -42.18 -12.49 -10.26
N GLU A 12 -40.93 -12.48 -9.77
CA GLU A 12 -40.46 -11.48 -8.80
C GLU A 12 -40.51 -10.05 -9.36
N PHE A 13 -40.14 -9.89 -10.64
CA PHE A 13 -40.19 -8.58 -11.31
C PHE A 13 -41.60 -8.04 -11.54
N LYS A 14 -42.59 -8.91 -11.70
CA LYS A 14 -43.97 -8.52 -11.92
C LYS A 14 -44.68 -8.12 -10.61
N TRP A 15 -44.27 -8.73 -9.48
CA TRP A 15 -44.80 -8.40 -8.15
C TRP A 15 -44.28 -7.04 -7.66
N TYR A 16 -43.01 -6.75 -7.95
CA TYR A 16 -42.35 -5.49 -7.59
C TYR A 16 -43.02 -4.26 -8.24
N LYS A 17 -43.50 -4.37 -9.48
CA LYS A 17 -44.18 -3.28 -10.17
C LYS A 17 -45.59 -2.95 -9.62
N SER A 18 -46.23 -3.88 -8.91
CA SER A 18 -47.58 -3.69 -8.39
C SER A 18 -47.64 -2.98 -7.04
N PHE A 19 -46.52 -2.94 -6.29
CA PHE A 19 -46.52 -2.48 -4.89
C PHE A 19 -45.88 -1.12 -4.68
N MET A 20 -45.03 -0.64 -5.59
CA MET A 20 -44.35 0.64 -5.42
C MET A 20 -44.95 1.76 -6.28
N LYS A 21 -45.72 2.67 -5.63
CA LYS A 21 -46.07 3.94 -6.22
C LYS A 21 -44.80 4.72 -6.57
N PRO A 22 -44.64 5.34 -7.76
CA PRO A 22 -43.41 5.92 -8.26
C PRO A 22 -42.83 7.06 -7.38
N LYS A 23 -43.59 7.57 -6.44
CA LYS A 23 -43.14 8.64 -5.51
C LYS A 23 -42.32 8.13 -4.31
N ALA A 24 -42.39 6.85 -3.96
CA ALA A 24 -41.63 6.27 -2.85
C ALA A 24 -40.24 5.71 -3.29
N ALA A 25 -40.07 5.35 -4.57
CA ALA A 25 -38.84 4.82 -5.12
C ALA A 25 -37.72 5.87 -5.24
N LEU A 26 -38.07 7.16 -5.31
CA LEU A 26 -37.10 8.25 -5.47
C LEU A 26 -36.34 8.59 -4.16
N LEU A 27 -36.86 8.15 -2.99
CA LEU A 27 -36.31 8.44 -1.68
C LEU A 27 -35.29 7.39 -1.19
N LEU A 28 -35.18 6.23 -1.85
CA LEU A 28 -34.30 5.13 -1.43
C LEU A 28 -32.94 5.07 -2.17
N ILE A 29 -32.75 5.88 -3.21
CA ILE A 29 -31.53 5.86 -4.03
C ILE A 29 -30.31 6.58 -3.41
N PRO A 30 -30.41 7.59 -2.50
CA PRO A 30 -29.24 8.33 -2.06
C PRO A 30 -28.41 7.66 -0.96
N ILE A 31 -28.81 6.52 -0.40
CA ILE A 31 -28.12 5.91 0.77
C ILE A 31 -26.94 5.04 0.37
N PHE A 32 -26.78 4.68 -0.93
CA PHE A 32 -25.74 3.73 -1.35
C PHE A 32 -24.39 4.35 -1.74
N PHE A 33 -24.23 5.69 -1.64
CA PHE A 33 -23.02 6.38 -2.12
C PHE A 33 -22.03 6.82 -1.02
N LEU A 34 -22.19 6.39 0.23
CA LEU A 34 -21.38 6.93 1.36
C LEU A 34 -20.30 5.98 1.92
N THR A 35 -19.94 4.91 1.23
CA THR A 35 -18.82 4.04 1.67
C THR A 35 -17.59 4.13 0.78
N ALA A 36 -17.22 5.32 0.34
CA ALA A 36 -15.88 5.57 -0.17
C ALA A 36 -14.98 6.00 0.99
N CYS A 37 -14.83 5.14 2.00
CA CYS A 37 -13.70 5.22 2.92
C CYS A 37 -12.47 4.80 2.11
N GLY A 38 -11.58 5.73 1.81
CA GLY A 38 -10.29 5.41 1.22
C GLY A 38 -9.55 4.47 2.18
N SER A 39 -9.37 3.22 1.78
CA SER A 39 -8.55 2.28 2.54
C SER A 39 -7.10 2.78 2.50
N ASN A 40 -6.48 2.94 3.68
CA ASN A 40 -5.04 3.15 3.80
C ASN A 40 -4.33 1.81 3.54
N GLU A 41 -4.49 1.26 2.34
CA GLU A 41 -3.89 -0.01 1.93
C GLU A 41 -2.81 0.24 0.90
N ALA A 42 -1.69 -0.49 1.04
CA ALA A 42 -0.61 -0.46 0.07
C ALA A 42 -1.07 -0.94 -1.31
N GLN A 43 -0.55 -0.33 -2.37
CA GLN A 43 -0.73 -0.81 -3.72
C GLN A 43 0.43 -1.74 -4.10
N PRO A 44 0.18 -2.94 -4.65
CA PRO A 44 1.24 -3.84 -5.04
C PRO A 44 2.18 -3.20 -6.08
N ILE A 45 3.47 -3.09 -5.77
CA ILE A 45 4.48 -2.62 -6.71
C ILE A 45 4.70 -3.69 -7.78
N LYS A 46 4.58 -3.32 -9.04
CA LYS A 46 4.82 -4.22 -10.18
C LYS A 46 6.30 -4.18 -10.55
N LEU A 47 7.06 -5.14 -10.05
CA LEU A 47 8.50 -5.22 -10.31
C LEU A 47 8.81 -5.24 -11.81
N ASN A 48 9.83 -4.52 -12.22
CA ASN A 48 10.28 -4.30 -13.61
C ASN A 48 9.26 -3.59 -14.52
N VAL A 49 8.16 -3.06 -13.96
CA VAL A 49 7.13 -2.28 -14.67
C VAL A 49 7.02 -0.88 -14.07
N ASP A 50 6.85 -0.81 -12.75
CA ASP A 50 6.76 0.47 -12.05
C ASP A 50 8.15 1.12 -11.91
N SER A 51 8.17 2.44 -11.92
CA SER A 51 9.40 3.24 -11.80
C SER A 51 9.40 4.02 -10.49
N CYS A 52 10.59 4.14 -9.92
CA CYS A 52 10.82 4.96 -8.73
C CYS A 52 10.49 6.43 -9.00
N GLU A 53 9.66 7.04 -8.15
CA GLU A 53 9.28 8.45 -8.33
C GLU A 53 10.45 9.41 -8.10
N PHE A 54 11.46 9.03 -7.33
CA PHE A 54 12.64 9.86 -7.07
C PHE A 54 13.73 9.68 -8.13
N CYS A 55 14.33 8.49 -8.23
CA CYS A 55 15.47 8.25 -9.13
C CYS A 55 15.07 7.89 -10.57
N LYS A 56 13.78 7.68 -10.85
CA LYS A 56 13.20 7.33 -12.16
C LYS A 56 13.67 6.00 -12.75
N MET A 57 14.36 5.17 -11.96
CA MET A 57 14.77 3.82 -12.38
C MET A 57 13.62 2.82 -12.19
N PRO A 58 13.56 1.73 -12.97
CA PRO A 58 12.62 0.64 -12.74
C PRO A 58 12.84 0.01 -11.36
N ILE A 59 11.75 -0.29 -10.65
CA ILE A 59 11.81 -1.00 -9.37
C ILE A 59 11.95 -2.48 -9.68
N SER A 60 13.13 -3.06 -9.41
CA SER A 60 13.44 -4.45 -9.78
C SER A 60 13.60 -5.39 -8.59
N ASP A 61 13.86 -4.84 -7.38
CA ASP A 61 14.04 -5.63 -6.17
C ASP A 61 12.84 -5.47 -5.22
N GLY A 62 12.17 -6.58 -4.92
CA GLY A 62 11.01 -6.63 -4.03
C GLY A 62 11.35 -6.66 -2.52
N LYS A 63 12.55 -6.24 -2.13
CA LYS A 63 13.00 -6.25 -0.73
C LYS A 63 13.27 -4.87 -0.14
N PHE A 64 13.54 -3.87 -0.99
CA PHE A 64 14.00 -2.55 -0.55
C PHE A 64 13.04 -1.41 -0.94
N GLY A 65 12.07 -1.71 -1.79
CA GLY A 65 11.13 -0.70 -2.27
C GLY A 65 10.25 -0.13 -1.18
N ALA A 66 9.69 1.03 -1.48
CA ALA A 66 8.78 1.73 -0.58
C ALA A 66 7.64 2.40 -1.36
N GLU A 67 6.60 2.78 -0.66
CA GLU A 67 5.44 3.46 -1.21
C GLU A 67 4.91 4.50 -0.22
N ILE A 68 4.44 5.62 -0.72
CA ILE A 68 3.63 6.57 0.06
C ILE A 68 2.25 6.73 -0.58
N GLN A 69 1.24 6.91 0.27
CA GLN A 69 -0.07 7.38 -0.12
C GLN A 69 -0.24 8.82 0.35
N THR A 70 -0.64 9.71 -0.54
CA THR A 70 -0.97 11.09 -0.18
C THR A 70 -2.39 11.20 0.37
N GLN A 71 -2.68 12.26 1.12
CA GLN A 71 -4.04 12.55 1.59
C GLN A 71 -5.07 12.74 0.45
N LYS A 72 -4.59 12.99 -0.78
CA LYS A 72 -5.42 13.05 -2.00
C LYS A 72 -5.61 11.69 -2.67
N GLY A 73 -5.12 10.59 -2.06
CA GLY A 73 -5.26 9.24 -2.57
C GLY A 73 -4.30 8.88 -3.71
N ARG A 74 -3.24 9.68 -3.98
CA ARG A 74 -2.22 9.35 -4.97
C ARG A 74 -1.13 8.50 -4.32
N TYR A 75 -0.64 7.49 -5.05
CA TYR A 75 0.47 6.64 -4.66
C TYR A 75 1.74 7.04 -5.41
N TYR A 76 2.88 6.99 -4.71
CA TYR A 76 4.21 7.14 -5.26
C TYR A 76 5.07 5.98 -4.79
N MET A 77 5.76 5.33 -5.71
CA MET A 77 6.55 4.13 -5.47
C MET A 77 8.03 4.44 -5.58
N PHE A 78 8.84 3.77 -4.78
CA PHE A 78 10.27 3.99 -4.67
C PHE A 78 11.03 2.67 -4.71
N ASP A 79 12.20 2.69 -5.35
CA ASP A 79 13.10 1.56 -5.51
C ASP A 79 13.88 1.21 -4.22
N ASP A 80 14.04 2.21 -3.35
CA ASP A 80 14.80 2.13 -2.10
C ASP A 80 14.15 3.03 -1.05
N ILE A 81 14.23 2.64 0.22
CA ILE A 81 13.77 3.47 1.35
C ILE A 81 14.44 4.85 1.31
N THR A 82 15.72 4.92 0.89
CA THR A 82 16.43 6.21 0.73
C THR A 82 15.79 7.11 -0.34
N CYS A 83 15.26 6.52 -1.41
CA CYS A 83 14.52 7.29 -2.42
C CYS A 83 13.25 7.91 -1.84
N LEU A 84 12.53 7.17 -0.98
CA LEU A 84 11.36 7.69 -0.28
C LEU A 84 11.75 8.86 0.63
N VAL A 85 12.82 8.71 1.42
CA VAL A 85 13.31 9.76 2.34
C VAL A 85 13.66 11.03 1.57
N ASN A 86 14.48 10.92 0.53
CA ASN A 86 14.90 12.05 -0.29
C ASN A 86 13.71 12.73 -0.98
N TYR A 87 12.74 11.94 -1.47
CA TYR A 87 11.51 12.49 -2.05
C TYR A 87 10.73 13.32 -1.02
N CYS A 88 10.58 12.82 0.21
CA CYS A 88 9.87 13.53 1.27
C CYS A 88 10.58 14.83 1.67
N GLU A 89 11.92 14.83 1.70
CA GLU A 89 12.73 16.02 2.00
C GLU A 89 12.59 17.09 0.90
N GLU A 90 12.58 16.68 -0.37
CA GLU A 90 12.40 17.63 -1.49
C GLU A 90 10.94 18.10 -1.66
N ASN A 91 9.96 17.36 -1.12
CA ASN A 91 8.54 17.61 -1.30
C ASN A 91 7.79 17.80 0.02
N GLU A 92 8.33 18.58 0.97
CA GLU A 92 7.76 18.83 2.30
C GLU A 92 6.29 19.33 2.30
N SER A 93 5.86 19.98 1.22
CA SER A 93 4.47 20.44 1.04
C SER A 93 3.48 19.31 0.76
N THR A 94 3.97 18.12 0.37
CA THR A 94 3.13 16.97 0.07
C THR A 94 2.57 16.37 1.35
N LYS A 95 1.24 16.38 1.51
CA LYS A 95 0.58 15.78 2.67
C LYS A 95 0.44 14.29 2.46
N ILE A 96 1.21 13.51 3.23
CA ILE A 96 1.22 12.05 3.19
C ILE A 96 0.24 11.50 4.23
N SER A 97 -0.51 10.47 3.88
CA SER A 97 -1.44 9.76 4.77
C SER A 97 -0.83 8.46 5.30
N SER A 98 -0.05 7.76 4.48
CA SER A 98 0.50 6.45 4.84
C SER A 98 1.85 6.22 4.17
N TYR A 99 2.70 5.46 4.86
CA TYR A 99 4.02 5.03 4.41
C TYR A 99 4.09 3.51 4.44
N PHE A 100 4.58 2.90 3.38
CA PHE A 100 4.77 1.47 3.28
C PHE A 100 6.20 1.16 2.82
N VAL A 101 6.74 0.02 3.27
CA VAL A 101 8.05 -0.48 2.88
C VAL A 101 7.98 -1.97 2.59
N HIS A 102 8.84 -2.48 1.71
CA HIS A 102 8.94 -3.91 1.50
C HIS A 102 9.48 -4.63 2.74
N ASP A 103 8.85 -5.75 3.12
CA ASP A 103 9.43 -6.69 4.08
C ASP A 103 10.61 -7.43 3.43
N PHE A 104 11.79 -7.30 4.04
CA PHE A 104 13.01 -7.89 3.50
C PHE A 104 12.96 -9.42 3.40
N THR A 105 12.17 -10.08 4.25
CA THR A 105 12.01 -11.53 4.28
C THR A 105 10.93 -12.05 3.35
N GLN A 106 10.02 -11.17 2.91
CA GLN A 106 8.86 -11.52 2.09
C GLN A 106 8.89 -10.74 0.78
N ASN A 107 9.40 -11.37 -0.27
CA ASN A 107 9.57 -10.71 -1.56
C ASN A 107 8.30 -10.02 -2.06
N ASN A 108 8.42 -8.72 -2.36
CA ASN A 108 7.35 -7.86 -2.89
C ASN A 108 6.12 -7.72 -1.98
N GLN A 109 6.28 -7.89 -0.67
CA GLN A 109 5.23 -7.63 0.31
C GLN A 109 5.46 -6.29 1.00
N LEU A 110 4.51 -5.37 0.87
CA LEU A 110 4.50 -4.09 1.55
C LEU A 110 3.90 -4.23 2.96
N ILE A 111 4.55 -3.60 3.92
CA ILE A 111 4.14 -3.49 5.34
C ILE A 111 4.08 -2.02 5.74
N ASP A 112 3.33 -1.69 6.78
CA ASP A 112 3.27 -0.32 7.32
C ASP A 112 4.64 0.09 7.87
N ALA A 113 5.19 1.16 7.31
CA ALA A 113 6.51 1.64 7.65
C ALA A 113 6.62 2.17 9.09
N THR A 114 5.51 2.62 9.69
CA THR A 114 5.50 3.17 11.06
C THR A 114 5.53 2.09 12.13
N SER A 115 5.26 0.84 11.79
CA SER A 115 5.29 -0.31 12.69
C SER A 115 6.38 -1.33 12.35
N ALA A 116 7.14 -1.09 11.27
CA ALA A 116 8.21 -1.96 10.84
C ALA A 116 9.46 -1.85 11.73
N ASN A 117 10.24 -2.91 11.77
CA ASN A 117 11.56 -2.95 12.42
C ASN A 117 12.64 -2.78 11.36
N TYR A 118 13.66 -1.98 11.65
CA TYR A 118 14.67 -1.61 10.65
C TYR A 118 16.09 -1.98 11.06
N ILE A 119 16.87 -2.38 10.05
CA ILE A 119 18.33 -2.54 10.19
C ILE A 119 19.04 -1.77 9.07
N LYS A 120 20.27 -1.31 9.33
CA LYS A 120 21.04 -0.50 8.38
C LYS A 120 22.50 -0.91 8.33
N GLY A 121 23.10 -0.83 7.15
CA GLY A 121 24.54 -1.02 6.95
C GLY A 121 24.96 -2.48 6.88
N GLY A 122 26.18 -2.77 7.33
CA GLY A 122 26.76 -4.11 7.25
C GLY A 122 26.86 -4.62 5.80
N ASN A 123 26.45 -5.86 5.60
CA ASN A 123 26.46 -6.52 4.29
C ASN A 123 25.12 -6.37 3.53
N ILE A 124 24.28 -5.39 3.89
CA ILE A 124 23.10 -5.03 3.11
C ILE A 124 23.56 -4.25 1.88
N SER A 125 23.04 -4.63 0.73
CA SER A 125 23.27 -3.92 -0.55
C SER A 125 21.93 -3.58 -1.17
N SER A 126 21.47 -2.34 -1.00
CA SER A 126 20.22 -1.85 -1.59
C SER A 126 20.49 -1.06 -2.88
N PRO A 127 19.50 -0.91 -3.78
CA PRO A 127 19.67 -0.30 -5.10
C PRO A 127 20.33 1.08 -5.08
N MET A 128 19.98 1.92 -4.10
CA MET A 128 20.50 3.29 -3.97
C MET A 128 21.52 3.46 -2.83
N ASN A 129 22.11 2.36 -2.36
CA ASN A 129 23.10 2.33 -1.28
C ASN A 129 22.62 2.93 0.05
N GLY A 130 21.33 3.05 0.27
CA GLY A 130 20.78 3.40 1.58
C GLY A 130 21.03 2.31 2.61
N ASN A 131 21.12 1.07 2.15
CA ASN A 131 21.44 -0.12 2.92
C ASN A 131 20.53 -0.27 4.15
N ILE A 132 19.25 0.07 3.97
CA ILE A 132 18.20 -0.07 4.97
C ILE A 132 17.28 -1.22 4.56
N ALA A 133 17.00 -2.12 5.48
CA ALA A 133 16.04 -3.20 5.31
C ALA A 133 14.97 -3.14 6.40
N ALA A 134 13.71 -3.39 6.03
CA ALA A 134 12.56 -3.38 6.93
C ALA A 134 12.00 -4.78 7.15
N PHE A 135 11.41 -5.02 8.31
CA PHE A 135 10.86 -6.31 8.72
C PHE A 135 9.55 -6.11 9.48
N SER A 136 8.57 -6.97 9.21
CA SER A 136 7.34 -7.03 10.01
C SER A 136 7.56 -7.67 11.39
N ASP A 137 8.53 -8.58 11.50
CA ASP A 137 8.86 -9.32 12.72
C ASP A 137 10.19 -8.86 13.33
N GLU A 138 10.16 -8.46 14.61
CA GLU A 138 11.35 -8.00 15.34
C GLU A 138 12.40 -9.09 15.49
N THR A 139 11.98 -10.35 15.67
CA THR A 139 12.92 -11.48 15.82
C THR A 139 13.70 -11.70 14.54
N GLN A 140 13.04 -11.59 13.39
CA GLN A 140 13.72 -11.67 12.09
C GLN A 140 14.66 -10.49 11.86
N ALA A 141 14.26 -9.28 12.24
CA ALA A 141 15.15 -8.11 12.17
C ALA A 141 16.44 -8.32 12.98
N ARG A 142 16.33 -8.79 14.21
CA ARG A 142 17.51 -9.08 15.08
C ARG A 142 18.40 -10.17 14.51
N LEU A 143 17.83 -11.29 14.06
CA LEU A 143 18.58 -12.39 13.44
C LEU A 143 19.32 -11.93 12.17
N MET A 144 18.66 -11.12 11.35
CA MET A 144 19.27 -10.59 10.13
C MET A 144 20.30 -9.50 10.40
N ALA A 145 20.14 -8.69 11.46
CA ALA A 145 21.14 -7.73 11.90
C ALA A 145 22.46 -8.43 12.26
N GLU A 146 22.40 -9.49 13.05
CA GLU A 146 23.59 -10.30 13.39
C GLU A 146 24.21 -10.94 12.14
N LYS A 147 23.39 -11.60 11.31
CA LYS A 147 23.85 -12.29 10.09
C LYS A 147 24.53 -11.34 9.10
N LEU A 148 23.97 -10.15 8.92
CA LEU A 148 24.44 -9.15 7.96
C LEU A 148 25.42 -8.15 8.58
N GLN A 149 25.71 -8.24 9.87
CA GLN A 149 26.55 -7.30 10.61
C GLN A 149 25.99 -5.85 10.50
N ALA A 150 24.67 -5.73 10.53
CA ALA A 150 23.94 -4.47 10.40
C ALA A 150 23.52 -3.93 11.76
N GLU A 151 23.28 -2.63 11.85
CA GLU A 151 22.80 -1.93 13.03
C GLU A 151 21.27 -1.88 13.06
N ILE A 152 20.65 -2.11 14.24
CA ILE A 152 19.21 -1.90 14.42
C ILE A 152 18.97 -0.40 14.58
N ILE A 153 18.05 0.13 13.79
CA ILE A 153 17.69 1.56 13.81
C ILE A 153 16.18 1.76 14.01
N SER A 154 15.78 2.96 14.45
CA SER A 154 14.37 3.34 14.62
C SER A 154 13.88 4.11 13.39
N GLU A 155 12.55 4.02 13.09
CA GLU A 155 11.92 4.76 12.01
C GLU A 155 12.05 6.28 12.15
N GLU A 156 12.15 6.80 13.37
CA GLU A 156 12.31 8.24 13.65
C GLU A 156 13.55 8.85 12.98
N ASN A 157 14.50 8.01 12.61
CA ASN A 157 15.71 8.46 11.93
C ASN A 157 15.45 8.92 10.49
N PHE A 158 14.31 8.55 9.87
CA PHE A 158 14.07 8.84 8.45
C PHE A 158 12.60 9.06 8.06
N ILE A 159 11.61 8.66 8.86
CA ILE A 159 10.19 8.99 8.62
C ILE A 159 9.79 10.11 9.58
N LYS A 160 9.74 11.34 9.07
CA LYS A 160 9.20 12.49 9.83
C LYS A 160 7.67 12.44 9.78
N LYS A 161 7.01 12.34 10.94
CA LYS A 161 5.55 12.44 11.08
C LYS A 161 5.07 13.88 10.99
#